data_3d065e97e217d9aae7362f5e1d00f3c6
#
_entry.id   3d065e97e217d9aae7362f5e1d00f3c6
#
_cell.length_a   1.000
_cell.length_b   1.000
_cell.length_c   1.000
_cell.angle_alpha   90.00
_cell.angle_beta   90.00
_cell.angle_gamma   90.00
#
_symmetry.space_group_name_H-M   'P 1'
#
loop_
_entity.id
_entity.type
_entity.pdbx_description
1 polymer ?
#
loop_
_entity_poly.entity_id
_entity_poly.type
_entity_poly.pdbx_seq_one_letter_code
_entity_poly.pdbx_strand_id
1 'polypeptide(L)'
;MSPSRGHGVAETMHLTEQSFDEALVATQGLVMIDFWAKWCGPCRAIAPPLEELAEASEGRVTLMKVNVDENPGLAARYGIRSIPTILFVKDGAVIDRVVGAAPKTVLQDIVSRS
;
A
#
# COMPACT_ATOMS: atom_id res chain seq x y z
N MET A 1 19.67 14.10 -5.01
CA MET A 1 19.33 13.98 -4.43
C MET A 1 18.53 14.21 -3.97
N SER A 2 18.14 14.04 -3.94
CA SER A 2 17.43 14.29 -3.47
C SER A 2 17.19 14.30 -2.57
N PRO A 3 17.17 14.46 -2.35
CA PRO A 3 17.03 14.28 -1.28
C PRO A 3 16.15 14.52 -0.53
N SER A 4 15.92 14.92 -0.79
CA SER A 4 15.23 15.19 -0.12
C SER A 4 14.37 14.49 0.55
N ARG A 5 14.27 13.62 0.31
CA ARG A 5 13.66 12.81 0.92
C ARG A 5 14.16 12.63 2.09
N GLY A 6 15.00 13.10 2.26
CA GLY A 6 15.74 12.91 3.41
C GLY A 6 15.11 13.24 4.67
N HIS A 7 13.98 13.66 4.72
CA HIS A 7 13.42 13.84 6.01
C HIS A 7 12.96 12.60 6.63
N GLY A 8 13.15 11.46 6.05
CA GLY A 8 12.69 10.23 6.64
C GLY A 8 11.20 9.99 6.48
N VAL A 9 10.55 10.82 5.75
CA VAL A 9 9.16 10.61 5.44
C VAL A 9 9.06 9.74 4.20
N ALA A 10 8.43 8.59 4.34
CA ALA A 10 8.28 7.70 3.21
C ALA A 10 7.34 8.33 2.19
N GLU A 11 7.76 8.32 0.96
CA GLU A 11 6.92 8.80 -0.10
C GLU A 11 5.86 7.79 -0.42
N THR A 12 4.63 8.25 -0.57
CA THR A 12 3.54 7.40 -0.96
C THR A 12 3.30 7.53 -2.45
N MET A 13 3.34 6.42 -3.15
CA MET A 13 3.12 6.40 -4.59
C MET A 13 1.66 6.14 -4.88
N HIS A 14 1.07 7.00 -5.71
CA HIS A 14 -0.30 6.80 -6.17
C HIS A 14 -0.26 6.17 -7.54
N LEU A 15 -0.74 4.94 -7.64
CA LEU A 15 -0.63 4.16 -8.87
C LEU A 15 -1.90 4.26 -9.70
N THR A 16 -1.72 4.17 -11.00
CA THR A 16 -2.83 4.10 -11.95
C THR A 16 -2.73 2.79 -12.71
N GLU A 17 -3.75 2.51 -13.51
CA GLU A 17 -3.75 1.30 -14.34
C GLU A 17 -2.55 1.29 -15.29
N GLN A 18 -2.07 2.46 -15.69
CA GLN A 18 -0.93 2.55 -16.60
C GLN A 18 0.41 2.35 -15.89
N SER A 19 0.52 2.77 -14.65
CA SER A 19 1.81 2.77 -13.96
C SER A 19 2.02 1.58 -13.02
N PHE A 20 0.97 0.81 -12.76
CA PHE A 20 0.96 -0.20 -11.70
C PHE A 20 2.03 -1.27 -11.88
N ASP A 21 2.01 -1.94 -13.02
CA ASP A 21 2.92 -3.08 -13.22
C ASP A 21 4.38 -2.63 -13.22
N GLU A 22 4.65 -1.53 -13.87
CA GLU A 22 6.01 -1.01 -13.91
C GLU A 22 6.51 -0.64 -12.53
N ALA A 23 5.65 -0.01 -11.72
CA ALA A 23 6.03 0.37 -10.37
C ALA A 23 6.34 -0.83 -9.50
N LEU A 24 5.54 -1.91 -9.63
CA LEU A 24 5.80 -3.11 -8.86
C LEU A 24 7.11 -3.77 -9.25
N VAL A 25 7.38 -3.85 -10.56
CA VAL A 25 8.62 -4.45 -11.04
C VAL A 25 9.83 -3.67 -10.56
N ALA A 26 9.70 -2.35 -10.51
CA ALA A 26 10.82 -1.49 -10.14
C ALA A 26 11.08 -1.45 -8.63
N THR A 27 10.16 -1.96 -7.81
CA THR A 27 10.25 -1.83 -6.37
C THR A 27 10.68 -3.13 -5.73
N GLN A 28 11.78 -3.08 -4.97
CA GLN A 28 12.27 -4.22 -4.23
C GLN A 28 11.69 -4.23 -2.84
N GLY A 29 11.69 -5.40 -2.21
CA GLY A 29 11.20 -5.54 -0.86
C GLY A 29 9.70 -5.71 -0.80
N LEU A 30 9.16 -5.48 0.38
CA LEU A 30 7.73 -5.64 0.61
C LEU A 30 6.98 -4.39 0.18
N VAL A 31 5.86 -4.59 -0.50
CA VAL A 31 5.00 -3.49 -0.92
C VAL A 31 3.64 -3.67 -0.27
N MET A 32 3.14 -2.62 0.37
CA MET A 32 1.76 -2.56 0.85
C MET A 32 0.98 -1.74 -0.17
N ILE A 33 -0.08 -2.33 -0.73
CA ILE A 33 -0.92 -1.63 -1.69
C ILE A 33 -2.27 -1.37 -1.05
N ASP A 34 -2.59 -0.10 -0.85
CA ASP A 34 -3.81 0.36 -0.19
C ASP A 34 -4.85 0.72 -1.24
N PHE A 35 -5.90 -0.08 -1.33
CA PHE A 35 -7.04 0.21 -2.22
C PHE A 35 -8.04 1.04 -1.42
N TRP A 36 -8.33 2.25 -1.88
CA TRP A 36 -9.08 3.24 -1.12
C TRP A 36 -9.96 4.09 -2.03
N ALA A 37 -10.80 4.92 -1.42
CA ALA A 37 -11.59 5.93 -2.14
C ALA A 37 -11.80 7.13 -1.24
N LYS A 38 -12.07 8.28 -1.85
CA LYS A 38 -12.23 9.53 -1.11
C LYS A 38 -13.38 9.50 -0.13
N TRP A 39 -14.47 8.83 -0.50
CA TRP A 39 -15.67 8.77 0.32
C TRP A 39 -15.56 7.79 1.48
N CYS A 40 -14.49 7.05 1.57
CA CYS A 40 -14.36 5.95 2.51
C CYS A 40 -13.72 6.43 3.82
N GLY A 41 -14.53 6.51 4.88
CA GLY A 41 -14.05 6.90 6.20
C GLY A 41 -13.00 5.97 6.77
N PRO A 42 -13.26 4.65 6.79
CA PRO A 42 -12.27 3.70 7.30
C PRO A 42 -10.95 3.74 6.54
N CYS A 43 -10.98 4.09 5.26
CA CYS A 43 -9.75 4.24 4.48
C CYS A 43 -8.88 5.37 5.05
N ARG A 44 -9.53 6.46 5.47
CA ARG A 44 -8.78 7.56 6.07
C ARG A 44 -8.21 7.18 7.43
N ALA A 45 -8.91 6.32 8.16
CA ALA A 45 -8.45 5.90 9.48
C ALA A 45 -7.21 5.01 9.40
N ILE A 46 -7.10 4.20 8.35
CA ILE A 46 -5.96 3.27 8.23
C ILE A 46 -4.74 3.94 7.59
N ALA A 47 -4.90 5.10 6.96
CA ALA A 47 -3.80 5.73 6.26
C ALA A 47 -2.61 6.07 7.17
N PRO A 48 -2.81 6.71 8.35
CA PRO A 48 -1.66 7.02 9.21
C PRO A 48 -0.89 5.78 9.66
N PRO A 49 -1.53 4.70 10.14
CA PRO A 49 -0.78 3.50 10.49
C PRO A 49 0.04 2.94 9.34
N LEU A 50 -0.50 2.95 8.13
CA LEU A 50 0.24 2.44 6.98
C LEU A 50 1.47 3.30 6.70
N GLU A 51 1.30 4.62 6.76
CA GLU A 51 2.41 5.53 6.53
C GLU A 51 3.49 5.37 7.60
N GLU A 52 3.07 5.19 8.85
CA GLU A 52 4.01 4.99 9.94
C GLU A 52 4.81 3.72 9.76
N LEU A 53 4.16 2.64 9.34
CA LEU A 53 4.87 1.38 9.11
C LEU A 53 5.89 1.51 7.99
N ALA A 54 5.52 2.16 6.89
CA ALA A 54 6.43 2.35 5.78
C ALA A 54 7.62 3.20 6.20
N GLU A 55 7.35 4.28 6.92
CA GLU A 55 8.39 5.19 7.36
C GLU A 55 9.35 4.53 8.33
N ALA A 56 8.80 3.76 9.28
CA ALA A 56 9.63 3.09 10.28
C ALA A 56 10.49 1.98 9.68
N SER A 57 10.13 1.50 8.51
CA SER A 57 10.86 0.40 7.87
C SER A 57 12.16 0.85 7.23
N GLU A 58 12.37 2.15 7.10
CA GLU A 58 13.59 2.69 6.50
C GLU A 58 13.86 2.13 5.10
N GLY A 59 12.82 2.09 4.29
CA GLY A 59 12.95 1.68 2.90
C GLY A 59 12.70 0.22 2.62
N ARG A 60 12.50 -0.60 3.65
CA ARG A 60 12.24 -2.02 3.44
C ARG A 60 10.81 -2.29 3.00
N VAL A 61 9.89 -1.39 3.33
CA VAL A 61 8.49 -1.51 2.97
C VAL A 61 8.08 -0.25 2.22
N THR A 62 7.45 -0.42 1.07
CA THR A 62 6.97 0.70 0.27
C THR A 62 5.45 0.71 0.31
N LEU A 63 4.88 1.87 0.56
CA LEU A 63 3.43 2.05 0.55
C LEU A 63 3.01 2.62 -0.81
N MET A 64 2.09 1.92 -1.46
CA MET A 64 1.51 2.38 -2.71
C MET A 64 0.00 2.44 -2.55
N LYS A 65 -0.64 3.37 -3.25
CA LYS A 65 -2.08 3.58 -3.12
C LYS A 65 -2.77 3.52 -4.47
N VAL A 66 -3.95 2.91 -4.49
CA VAL A 66 -4.79 2.83 -5.68
C VAL A 66 -6.18 3.33 -5.32
N ASN A 67 -6.60 4.40 -5.98
CA ASN A 67 -7.96 4.91 -5.83
C ASN A 67 -8.87 4.03 -6.69
N VAL A 68 -9.79 3.30 -6.07
CA VAL A 68 -10.61 2.33 -6.80
C VAL A 68 -11.59 2.99 -7.75
N ASP A 69 -12.02 4.21 -7.45
CA ASP A 69 -12.96 4.90 -8.33
C ASP A 69 -12.29 5.34 -9.62
N GLU A 70 -11.01 5.68 -9.55
CA GLU A 70 -10.25 6.12 -10.71
C GLU A 70 -9.59 4.96 -11.46
N ASN A 71 -9.47 3.81 -10.80
CA ASN A 71 -8.76 2.66 -11.36
C ASN A 71 -9.55 1.37 -11.14
N PRO A 72 -10.78 1.32 -11.70
CA PRO A 72 -11.64 0.14 -11.46
C PRO A 72 -11.07 -1.14 -12.02
N GLY A 73 -10.23 -1.05 -13.07
CA GLY A 73 -9.61 -2.25 -13.64
C GLY A 73 -8.65 -2.91 -12.68
N LEU A 74 -7.92 -2.12 -11.90
CA LEU A 74 -7.02 -2.69 -10.88
C LEU A 74 -7.82 -3.32 -9.75
N ALA A 75 -8.90 -2.68 -9.32
CA ALA A 75 -9.74 -3.24 -8.28
C ALA A 75 -10.30 -4.60 -8.73
N ALA A 76 -10.77 -4.68 -9.97
CA ALA A 76 -11.31 -5.92 -10.51
C ALA A 76 -10.22 -7.00 -10.61
N ARG A 77 -9.03 -6.60 -11.06
CA ARG A 77 -7.91 -7.53 -11.24
C ARG A 77 -7.56 -8.27 -9.95
N TYR A 78 -7.63 -7.57 -8.83
CA TYR A 78 -7.29 -8.16 -7.54
C TYR A 78 -8.50 -8.58 -6.71
N GLY A 79 -9.69 -8.54 -7.31
CA GLY A 79 -10.90 -8.99 -6.63
C GLY A 79 -11.27 -8.15 -5.44
N ILE A 80 -11.03 -6.84 -5.51
CA ILE A 80 -11.32 -5.93 -4.41
C ILE A 80 -12.82 -5.70 -4.34
N ARG A 81 -13.43 -6.11 -3.23
CA ARG A 81 -14.87 -5.97 -3.02
C ARG A 81 -15.21 -4.98 -1.93
N SER A 82 -14.31 -4.80 -1.00
CA SER A 82 -14.49 -3.88 0.12
C SER A 82 -13.25 -3.04 0.26
N ILE A 83 -13.41 -1.82 0.73
CA ILE A 83 -12.27 -0.94 0.99
C ILE A 83 -12.34 -0.44 2.43
N PRO A 84 -11.18 -0.22 3.05
CA PRO A 84 -9.86 -0.43 2.48
C PRO A 84 -9.53 -1.90 2.35
N THR A 85 -8.72 -2.25 1.38
CA THR A 85 -8.08 -3.55 1.30
C THR A 85 -6.60 -3.30 1.10
N ILE A 86 -5.79 -3.94 1.91
CA ILE A 86 -4.34 -3.80 1.83
C ILE A 86 -3.78 -5.12 1.31
N LEU A 87 -3.11 -5.06 0.17
CA LEU A 87 -2.39 -6.23 -0.35
C LEU A 87 -0.93 -6.09 0.07
N PHE A 88 -0.36 -7.21 0.49
CA PHE A 88 1.07 -7.28 0.78
C PHE A 88 1.70 -8.07 -0.35
N VAL A 89 2.63 -7.44 -1.06
CA VAL A 89 3.22 -8.01 -2.27
C VAL A 89 4.73 -8.08 -2.09
N LYS A 90 5.31 -9.21 -2.41
CA LYS A 90 6.76 -9.38 -2.36
C LYS A 90 7.19 -10.13 -3.61
N ASP A 91 8.18 -9.57 -4.31
CA ASP A 91 8.71 -10.15 -5.54
C ASP A 91 7.60 -10.44 -6.55
N GLY A 92 6.64 -9.51 -6.63
CA GLY A 92 5.55 -9.61 -7.60
C GLY A 92 4.40 -10.51 -7.19
N ALA A 93 4.48 -11.17 -6.04
CA ALA A 93 3.44 -12.10 -5.58
C ALA A 93 2.71 -11.54 -4.37
N VAL A 94 1.38 -11.68 -4.38
CA VAL A 94 0.58 -11.30 -3.22
C VAL A 94 0.80 -12.35 -2.13
N ILE A 95 1.35 -11.93 -1.00
CA ILE A 95 1.64 -12.85 0.09
C ILE A 95 0.63 -12.75 1.23
N ASP A 96 -0.14 -11.66 1.29
CA ASP A 96 -1.19 -11.51 2.29
C ASP A 96 -2.18 -10.45 1.87
N ARG A 97 -3.32 -10.43 2.52
CA ARG A 97 -4.41 -9.50 2.24
C ARG A 97 -5.14 -9.18 3.54
N VAL A 98 -5.37 -7.90 3.80
CA VAL A 98 -6.15 -7.46 4.96
C VAL A 98 -7.31 -6.62 4.45
N VAL A 99 -8.53 -7.02 4.79
CA VAL A 99 -9.74 -6.33 4.38
C VAL A 99 -10.30 -5.57 5.58
N GLY A 100 -10.57 -4.28 5.36
CA GLY A 100 -11.10 -3.42 6.40
C GLY A 100 -10.01 -2.69 7.15
N ALA A 101 -10.42 -1.78 8.04
CA ALA A 101 -9.47 -0.95 8.79
C ALA A 101 -8.98 -1.72 10.01
N ALA A 102 -8.01 -2.59 9.78
CA ALA A 102 -7.44 -3.41 10.85
C ALA A 102 -6.54 -2.57 11.75
N PRO A 103 -6.34 -3.01 13.01
CA PRO A 103 -5.41 -2.35 13.90
C PRO A 103 -3.99 -2.39 13.36
N LYS A 104 -3.19 -1.37 13.73
CA LYS A 104 -1.80 -1.31 13.28
C LYS A 104 -1.02 -2.57 13.62
N THR A 105 -1.33 -3.19 14.77
CA THR A 105 -0.63 -4.40 15.20
C THR A 105 -0.78 -5.55 14.21
N VAL A 106 -1.95 -5.66 13.58
CA VAL A 106 -2.17 -6.70 12.56
C VAL A 106 -1.28 -6.44 11.35
N LEU A 107 -1.23 -5.20 10.89
CA LEU A 107 -0.41 -4.82 9.75
C LEU A 107 1.07 -5.00 10.07
N GLN A 108 1.47 -4.59 11.28
CA GLN A 108 2.84 -4.70 11.72
C GLN A 108 3.30 -6.16 11.81
N ASP A 109 2.41 -7.04 12.24
CA ASP A 109 2.72 -8.46 12.34
C ASP A 109 3.04 -9.05 10.96
N ILE A 110 2.24 -8.68 9.96
CA ILE A 110 2.48 -9.17 8.59
C ILE A 110 3.82 -8.65 8.08
N VAL A 111 4.10 -7.37 8.29
CA VAL A 111 5.37 -6.77 7.88
C VAL A 111 6.53 -7.50 8.54
N SER A 112 6.40 -7.83 9.82
CA SER A 112 7.49 -8.48 10.56
C SER A 112 7.75 -9.91 10.08
N ARG A 113 6.72 -10.58 9.59
CA ARG A 113 6.86 -11.96 9.12
C ARG A 113 7.32 -12.07 7.68
N SER A 114 7.34 -10.96 6.97
CA SER A 114 7.58 -10.98 5.51
C SER A 114 9.05 -10.88 5.11
#